data_2feac3a4ff1f94a6ee53c71e5687b8d2
#
_entry.id   2feac3a4ff1f94a6ee53c71e5687b8d2
#
_cell.length_a   1.000
_cell.length_b   1.000
_cell.length_c   1.000
_cell.angle_alpha   90.00
_cell.angle_beta   90.00
_cell.angle_gamma   90.00
#
_symmetry.space_group_name_H-M   'P 1'
#
loop_
_entity.id
_entity.type
_entity.pdbx_description
1 polymer ?
#
loop_
_entity_poly.entity_id
_entity_poly.type
_entity_poly.pdbx_seq_one_letter_code
_entity_poly.pdbx_strand_id
1 'polypeptide(L)'
;MKQFISFIIKEAKHIVRDKRTMLILFGMPIIMMLLFGYAVRNDVRNVRTVIVMSNTDYVTQQAVDRLSASEYFTITQVVATPVEAEQAIRDQKADLAIVFGKDYASGHSDLQFIVDGADPNMAQQWTQYANAVITNPNNGLVNTKLLYNPQMKSAYNFVPAIMGTLLMLVCAMMTSISIVREKERGTMEVLLVSPVRPILIVIAKVI
;
A
#
# COMPACT_ATOMS: atom_id res chain seq x y z
N MET A 1 -29.07 29.58 -11.18
CA MET A 1 -28.84 28.84 -9.94
C MET A 1 -30.00 27.91 -9.57
N LYS A 2 -31.25 28.36 -9.51
CA LYS A 2 -32.39 27.47 -9.14
C LYS A 2 -32.56 26.26 -10.05
N GLN A 3 -32.38 26.39 -11.36
CA GLN A 3 -32.48 25.29 -12.32
C GLN A 3 -31.37 24.23 -12.11
N PHE A 4 -30.14 24.67 -11.81
CA PHE A 4 -29.01 23.79 -11.55
C PHE A 4 -29.23 22.96 -10.27
N ILE A 5 -29.67 23.59 -9.20
CA ILE A 5 -30.00 22.91 -7.95
C ILE A 5 -31.14 21.90 -8.14
N SER A 6 -32.19 22.28 -8.88
CA SER A 6 -33.29 21.36 -9.19
C SER A 6 -32.83 20.14 -9.99
N PHE A 7 -31.85 20.32 -10.88
CA PHE A 7 -31.26 19.22 -11.66
C PHE A 7 -30.47 18.26 -10.77
N ILE A 8 -29.64 18.79 -9.87
CA ILE A 8 -28.90 17.98 -8.89
C ILE A 8 -29.87 17.18 -8.00
N ILE A 9 -30.90 17.82 -7.48
CA ILE A 9 -31.89 17.15 -6.62
C ILE A 9 -32.63 16.05 -7.39
N LYS A 10 -32.99 16.31 -8.64
CA LYS A 10 -33.63 15.30 -9.52
C LYS A 10 -32.70 14.08 -9.70
N GLU A 11 -31.44 14.31 -10.00
CA GLU A 11 -30.45 13.26 -10.25
C GLU A 11 -30.17 12.44 -8.97
N ALA A 12 -29.98 13.11 -7.85
CA ALA A 12 -29.83 12.46 -6.54
C ALA A 12 -31.03 11.57 -6.19
N LYS A 13 -32.27 12.08 -6.37
CA LYS A 13 -33.48 11.29 -6.15
C LYS A 13 -33.59 10.09 -7.10
N HIS A 14 -33.13 10.23 -8.33
CA HIS A 14 -33.14 9.16 -9.30
C HIS A 14 -32.21 8.02 -8.89
N ILE A 15 -31.00 8.37 -8.43
CA ILE A 15 -30.02 7.40 -7.93
C ILE A 15 -30.54 6.68 -6.67
N VAL A 16 -31.00 7.44 -5.67
CA VAL A 16 -31.51 6.89 -4.39
C VAL A 16 -32.73 5.98 -4.59
N ARG A 17 -33.57 6.25 -5.60
CA ARG A 17 -34.75 5.44 -5.91
C ARG A 17 -34.41 4.11 -6.59
N ASP A 18 -33.27 4.01 -7.25
CA ASP A 18 -32.81 2.80 -7.90
C ASP A 18 -32.01 1.94 -6.91
N LYS A 19 -32.68 1.03 -6.22
CA LYS A 19 -32.10 0.14 -5.20
C LYS A 19 -30.93 -0.70 -5.75
N ARG A 20 -30.98 -1.10 -7.03
CA ARG A 20 -29.91 -1.89 -7.65
C ARG A 20 -28.64 -1.05 -7.82
N THR A 21 -28.80 0.16 -8.34
CA THR A 21 -27.70 1.11 -8.49
C THR A 21 -27.12 1.50 -7.14
N MET A 22 -27.95 1.73 -6.11
CA MET A 22 -27.53 2.01 -4.75
C MET A 22 -26.72 0.88 -4.12
N LEU A 23 -27.15 -0.37 -4.33
CA LEU A 23 -26.46 -1.54 -3.79
C LEU A 23 -25.07 -1.71 -4.44
N ILE A 24 -24.96 -1.47 -5.72
CA ILE A 24 -23.66 -1.53 -6.42
C ILE A 24 -22.77 -0.34 -5.99
N LEU A 25 -23.34 0.86 -5.93
CA LEU A 25 -22.63 2.09 -5.62
C LEU A 25 -22.00 2.09 -4.23
N PHE A 26 -22.75 1.64 -3.22
CA PHE A 26 -22.28 1.59 -1.83
C PHE A 26 -21.81 0.19 -1.41
N GLY A 27 -22.43 -0.87 -1.91
CA GLY A 27 -22.08 -2.23 -1.54
C GLY A 27 -20.72 -2.66 -2.04
N MET A 28 -20.41 -2.38 -3.31
CA MET A 28 -19.11 -2.74 -3.89
C MET A 28 -17.92 -2.09 -3.17
N PRO A 29 -17.87 -0.77 -2.94
CA PRO A 29 -16.79 -0.15 -2.16
C PRO A 29 -16.67 -0.70 -0.75
N ILE A 30 -17.79 -0.95 -0.06
CA ILE A 30 -17.77 -1.51 1.28
C ILE A 30 -17.18 -2.93 1.27
N ILE A 31 -17.63 -3.78 0.35
CA ILE A 31 -17.10 -5.15 0.22
C ILE A 31 -15.61 -5.12 -0.14
N MET A 32 -15.21 -4.28 -1.09
CA MET A 32 -13.81 -4.13 -1.47
C MET A 32 -12.95 -3.60 -0.32
N MET A 33 -13.46 -2.62 0.44
CA MET A 33 -12.76 -2.11 1.62
C MET A 33 -12.58 -3.19 2.69
N LEU A 34 -13.60 -4.00 2.95
CA LEU A 34 -13.52 -5.12 3.88
C LEU A 34 -12.56 -6.20 3.39
N LEU A 35 -12.62 -6.58 2.11
CA LEU A 35 -11.74 -7.58 1.53
C LEU A 35 -10.27 -7.11 1.56
N PHE A 36 -9.99 -5.93 1.05
CA PHE A 36 -8.61 -5.42 1.01
C PHE A 36 -8.10 -5.01 2.39
N GLY A 37 -8.94 -4.44 3.24
CA GLY A 37 -8.56 -4.07 4.59
C GLY A 37 -8.26 -5.26 5.50
N TYR A 38 -8.88 -6.42 5.24
CA TYR A 38 -8.71 -7.63 6.04
C TYR A 38 -7.76 -8.66 5.40
N ALA A 39 -7.80 -8.81 4.07
CA ALA A 39 -7.03 -9.81 3.34
C ALA A 39 -5.59 -9.36 3.00
N VAL A 40 -5.39 -8.07 2.75
CA VAL A 40 -4.05 -7.55 2.42
C VAL A 40 -3.33 -7.16 3.71
N ARG A 41 -2.66 -8.14 4.32
CA ARG A 41 -1.70 -7.90 5.40
C ARG A 41 -0.32 -7.78 4.78
N ASN A 42 0.14 -6.55 4.59
CA ASN A 42 1.53 -6.25 4.23
C ASN A 42 2.34 -5.88 5.49
N ASP A 43 1.97 -6.43 6.64
CA ASP A 43 2.73 -6.20 7.86
C ASP A 43 4.06 -6.96 7.77
N VAL A 44 5.15 -6.25 8.00
CA VAL A 44 6.49 -6.88 8.09
C VAL A 44 6.52 -7.70 9.37
N ARG A 45 6.38 -9.02 9.23
CA ARG A 45 6.49 -9.98 10.34
C ARG A 45 7.08 -11.28 9.84
N ASN A 46 7.93 -11.87 10.67
CA ASN A 46 8.55 -13.18 10.39
C ASN A 46 9.25 -13.25 9.03
N VAL A 47 9.92 -12.17 8.62
CA VAL A 47 10.70 -12.13 7.38
C VAL A 47 11.84 -13.15 7.50
N ARG A 48 11.82 -14.15 6.65
CA ARG A 48 12.86 -15.22 6.64
C ARG A 48 14.18 -14.63 6.19
N THR A 49 15.10 -14.53 7.13
CA THR A 49 16.35 -13.78 6.93
C THR A 49 17.55 -14.69 6.99
N VAL A 50 18.42 -14.58 6.01
CA VAL A 50 19.75 -15.20 5.98
C VAL A 50 20.79 -14.18 6.38
N ILE A 51 21.66 -14.55 7.30
CA ILE A 51 22.79 -13.71 7.71
C ILE A 51 24.04 -14.22 6.99
N VAL A 52 24.75 -13.29 6.34
CA VAL A 52 26.07 -13.57 5.76
C VAL A 52 27.11 -12.87 6.60
N MET A 53 27.98 -13.63 7.24
CA MET A 53 29.10 -13.11 8.00
C MET A 53 30.35 -13.97 7.80
N SER A 54 31.49 -13.33 7.51
CA SER A 54 32.79 -13.99 7.38
C SER A 54 33.54 -14.08 8.69
N ASN A 55 33.29 -13.17 9.62
CA ASN A 55 33.91 -13.10 10.94
C ASN A 55 32.83 -12.90 12.00
N THR A 56 32.99 -13.59 13.12
CA THR A 56 32.13 -13.43 14.30
C THR A 56 32.80 -12.44 15.26
N ASP A 57 32.57 -11.17 15.06
CA ASP A 57 32.97 -10.12 16.00
C ASP A 57 31.81 -9.71 16.91
N TYR A 58 32.11 -9.04 18.02
CA TYR A 58 31.11 -8.64 19.00
C TYR A 58 30.02 -7.71 18.43
N VAL A 59 30.41 -6.79 17.53
CA VAL A 59 29.48 -5.80 16.96
C VAL A 59 28.49 -6.47 15.99
N THR A 60 29.00 -7.35 15.15
CA THR A 60 28.15 -8.13 14.22
C THR A 60 27.22 -9.05 15.00
N GLN A 61 27.72 -9.74 16.03
CA GLN A 61 26.87 -10.60 16.86
C GLN A 61 25.76 -9.80 17.55
N GLN A 62 26.08 -8.62 18.09
CA GLN A 62 25.08 -7.74 18.69
C GLN A 62 23.99 -7.29 17.69
N ALA A 63 24.35 -7.03 16.41
CA ALA A 63 23.40 -6.70 15.37
C ALA A 63 22.49 -7.88 15.05
N VAL A 64 23.05 -9.09 14.97
CA VAL A 64 22.29 -10.34 14.75
C VAL A 64 21.35 -10.62 15.93
N ASP A 65 21.79 -10.43 17.16
CA ASP A 65 20.98 -10.62 18.37
C ASP A 65 19.78 -9.66 18.40
N ARG A 66 19.96 -8.39 17.96
CA ARG A 66 18.86 -7.44 17.82
C ARG A 66 17.87 -7.86 16.76
N LEU A 67 18.33 -8.34 15.61
CA LEU A 67 17.46 -8.87 14.56
C LEU A 67 16.64 -10.04 15.07
N SER A 68 17.27 -10.99 15.74
CA SER A 68 16.60 -12.18 16.29
C SER A 68 15.62 -11.87 17.43
N ALA A 69 15.88 -10.82 18.19
CA ALA A 69 15.00 -10.34 19.25
C ALA A 69 13.81 -9.51 18.72
N SER A 70 13.84 -9.11 17.45
CA SER A 70 12.76 -8.34 16.84
C SER A 70 11.61 -9.25 16.39
N GLU A 71 10.37 -8.76 16.42
CA GLU A 71 9.20 -9.46 15.88
C GLU A 71 9.17 -9.49 14.34
N TYR A 72 10.11 -8.77 13.70
CA TYR A 72 10.10 -8.56 12.25
C TYR A 72 10.83 -9.65 11.49
N PHE A 73 11.94 -10.18 12.06
CA PHE A 73 12.85 -11.06 11.35
C PHE A 73 12.99 -12.41 12.03
N THR A 74 12.98 -13.46 11.21
CA THR A 74 13.28 -14.83 11.65
C THR A 74 14.55 -15.28 10.96
N ILE A 75 15.64 -15.43 11.71
CA ILE A 75 16.90 -15.90 11.16
C ILE A 75 16.75 -17.38 10.84
N THR A 76 16.79 -17.73 9.54
CA THR A 76 16.63 -19.09 9.07
C THR A 76 17.96 -19.83 8.99
N GLN A 77 19.03 -19.14 8.57
CA GLN A 77 20.37 -19.70 8.48
C GLN A 77 21.44 -18.62 8.48
N VAL A 78 22.64 -19.02 8.85
CA VAL A 78 23.84 -18.20 8.76
C VAL A 78 24.78 -18.87 7.77
N VAL A 79 25.25 -18.10 6.78
CA VAL A 79 26.11 -18.59 5.70
C VAL A 79 27.39 -17.77 5.61
N ALA A 80 28.41 -18.32 4.98
CA ALA A 80 29.71 -17.67 4.87
C ALA A 80 29.83 -16.77 3.64
N THR A 81 29.03 -17.00 2.60
CA THR A 81 29.16 -16.32 1.31
C THR A 81 27.85 -15.70 0.85
N PRO A 82 27.90 -14.52 0.17
CA PRO A 82 26.71 -13.91 -0.43
C PRO A 82 26.04 -14.81 -1.49
N VAL A 83 26.80 -15.65 -2.18
CA VAL A 83 26.29 -16.56 -3.21
C VAL A 83 25.34 -17.60 -2.63
N GLU A 84 25.68 -18.16 -1.45
CA GLU A 84 24.78 -19.07 -0.72
C GLU A 84 23.49 -18.39 -0.29
N ALA A 85 23.58 -17.14 0.11
CA ALA A 85 22.41 -16.36 0.50
C ALA A 85 21.51 -16.03 -0.70
N GLU A 86 22.08 -15.66 -1.85
CA GLU A 86 21.33 -15.49 -3.10
C GLU A 86 20.63 -16.78 -3.51
N GLN A 87 21.31 -17.92 -3.38
CA GLN A 87 20.70 -19.20 -3.70
C GLN A 87 19.52 -19.52 -2.77
N ALA A 88 19.64 -19.21 -1.47
CA ALA A 88 18.54 -19.38 -0.52
C ALA A 88 17.31 -18.53 -0.88
N ILE A 89 17.51 -17.30 -1.39
CA ILE A 89 16.42 -16.46 -1.88
C ILE A 89 15.82 -17.04 -3.17
N ARG A 90 16.63 -17.45 -4.12
CA ARG A 90 16.16 -18.09 -5.37
C ARG A 90 15.36 -19.37 -5.10
N ASP A 91 15.76 -20.14 -4.10
CA ASP A 91 15.08 -21.36 -3.64
C ASP A 91 13.83 -21.06 -2.79
N GLN A 92 13.47 -19.78 -2.61
CA GLN A 92 12.34 -19.32 -1.77
C GLN A 92 12.44 -19.79 -0.30
N LYS A 93 13.64 -20.04 0.19
CA LYS A 93 13.91 -20.39 1.59
C LYS A 93 14.11 -19.16 2.47
N ALA A 94 14.40 -18.02 1.84
CA ALA A 94 14.58 -16.72 2.50
C ALA A 94 13.98 -15.59 1.65
N ASP A 95 13.61 -14.51 2.31
CA ASP A 95 13.02 -13.32 1.72
C ASP A 95 14.04 -12.17 1.69
N LEU A 96 14.96 -12.17 2.65
CA LEU A 96 16.00 -11.16 2.83
C LEU A 96 17.32 -11.83 3.21
N ALA A 97 18.42 -11.33 2.67
CA ALA A 97 19.76 -11.65 3.18
C ALA A 97 20.47 -10.37 3.60
N ILE A 98 21.17 -10.43 4.72
CA ILE A 98 21.93 -9.33 5.31
C ILE A 98 23.39 -9.74 5.30
N VAL A 99 24.20 -9.02 4.52
CA VAL A 99 25.63 -9.27 4.35
C VAL A 99 26.40 -8.26 5.19
N PHE A 100 27.10 -8.77 6.19
CA PHE A 100 28.03 -7.98 7.00
C PHE A 100 29.41 -8.01 6.34
N GLY A 101 29.91 -6.83 5.96
CA GLY A 101 31.26 -6.69 5.42
C GLY A 101 32.33 -6.97 6.48
N LYS A 102 33.55 -7.24 6.02
CA LYS A 102 34.69 -7.57 6.92
C LYS A 102 35.03 -6.42 7.88
N ASP A 103 34.76 -5.18 7.50
CA ASP A 103 35.09 -3.97 8.25
C ASP A 103 33.88 -3.36 8.96
N TYR A 104 32.78 -4.11 9.09
CA TYR A 104 31.57 -3.63 9.75
C TYR A 104 31.81 -3.19 11.19
N ALA A 105 32.61 -3.93 11.94
CA ALA A 105 32.98 -3.60 13.32
C ALA A 105 33.82 -2.33 13.46
N SER A 106 34.54 -1.94 12.42
CA SER A 106 35.40 -0.74 12.40
C SER A 106 34.62 0.56 12.14
N GLY A 107 33.28 0.47 12.00
CA GLY A 107 32.40 1.63 11.73
C GLY A 107 32.42 2.08 10.26
N HIS A 108 33.13 1.40 9.39
CA HIS A 108 32.99 1.52 7.95
C HIS A 108 31.81 0.61 7.53
N SER A 109 30.70 1.19 7.23
CA SER A 109 29.41 0.51 7.05
C SER A 109 29.31 -0.26 5.73
N ASP A 110 30.02 -1.38 5.63
CA ASP A 110 29.80 -2.35 4.56
C ASP A 110 28.64 -3.28 4.99
N LEU A 111 27.42 -2.76 4.89
CA LEU A 111 26.20 -3.53 5.10
C LEU A 111 25.44 -3.59 3.76
N GLN A 112 25.24 -4.78 3.24
CA GLN A 112 24.49 -5.00 2.01
C GLN A 112 23.23 -5.80 2.30
N PHE A 113 22.11 -5.38 1.72
CA PHE A 113 20.86 -6.12 1.75
C PHE A 113 20.60 -6.73 0.37
N ILE A 114 20.33 -8.04 0.34
CA ILE A 114 19.90 -8.76 -0.85
C ILE A 114 18.47 -9.19 -0.59
N VAL A 115 17.52 -8.75 -1.43
CA VAL A 115 16.10 -8.98 -1.22
C VAL A 115 15.45 -9.56 -2.47
N ASP A 116 14.36 -10.29 -2.28
CA ASP A 116 13.51 -10.66 -3.40
C ASP A 116 12.80 -9.41 -3.94
N GLY A 117 13.12 -9.04 -5.17
CA GLY A 117 12.55 -7.88 -5.87
C GLY A 117 11.20 -8.14 -6.55
N ALA A 118 10.60 -9.31 -6.37
CA ALA A 118 9.30 -9.64 -6.95
C ALA A 118 8.18 -8.73 -6.41
N ASP A 119 8.28 -8.30 -5.14
CA ASP A 119 7.46 -7.25 -4.56
C ASP A 119 8.34 -6.07 -4.12
N PRO A 120 8.44 -5.01 -4.94
CA PRO A 120 9.30 -3.86 -4.63
C PRO A 120 8.91 -3.13 -3.34
N ASN A 121 7.62 -3.10 -3.00
CA ASN A 121 7.14 -2.43 -1.79
C ASN A 121 7.58 -3.17 -0.54
N MET A 122 7.46 -4.50 -0.54
CA MET A 122 7.91 -5.34 0.57
C MET A 122 9.43 -5.31 0.69
N ALA A 123 10.16 -5.43 -0.42
CA ALA A 123 11.61 -5.35 -0.45
C ALA A 123 12.13 -4.05 0.18
N GLN A 124 11.53 -2.91 -0.17
CA GLN A 124 11.89 -1.62 0.42
C GLN A 124 11.57 -1.55 1.91
N GLN A 125 10.43 -2.06 2.33
CA GLN A 125 10.04 -2.10 3.74
C GLN A 125 11.00 -2.98 4.55
N TRP A 126 11.27 -4.21 4.11
CA TRP A 126 12.21 -5.12 4.81
C TRP A 126 13.57 -4.51 4.99
N THR A 127 14.10 -3.85 3.96
CA THR A 127 15.39 -3.16 4.02
C THR A 127 15.40 -2.02 5.02
N GLN A 128 14.34 -1.19 5.05
CA GLN A 128 14.21 -0.09 5.99
C GLN A 128 14.12 -0.59 7.44
N TYR A 129 13.31 -1.64 7.70
CA TYR A 129 13.19 -2.22 9.03
C TYR A 129 14.50 -2.88 9.48
N ALA A 130 15.16 -3.64 8.62
CA ALA A 130 16.43 -4.26 8.93
C ALA A 130 17.49 -3.21 9.27
N ASN A 131 17.58 -2.16 8.47
CA ASN A 131 18.49 -1.06 8.74
C ASN A 131 18.18 -0.37 10.08
N ALA A 132 16.91 -0.11 10.38
CA ALA A 132 16.49 0.51 11.64
C ALA A 132 16.80 -0.36 12.88
N VAL A 133 16.67 -1.68 12.76
CA VAL A 133 16.98 -2.64 13.84
C VAL A 133 18.48 -2.78 14.06
N ILE A 134 19.26 -2.81 12.98
CA ILE A 134 20.72 -2.99 13.01
C ILE A 134 21.41 -1.71 13.51
N THR A 135 21.00 -0.55 12.98
CA THR A 135 21.57 0.74 13.33
C THR A 135 21.18 1.09 14.76
N ASN A 136 22.16 1.11 15.66
CA ASN A 136 21.92 1.40 17.07
C ASN A 136 21.48 2.85 17.26
N PRO A 137 20.28 3.11 17.81
CA PRO A 137 19.84 4.46 18.13
C PRO A 137 20.74 5.14 19.22
N ASN A 138 21.56 4.37 19.93
CA ASN A 138 22.47 4.89 20.98
C ASN A 138 23.76 5.51 20.42
N ASN A 139 24.05 5.37 19.13
CA ASN A 139 25.18 6.09 18.51
C ASN A 139 24.84 7.56 18.14
N GLY A 140 23.83 8.12 18.77
CA GLY A 140 23.76 9.54 19.08
C GLY A 140 23.29 10.49 17.98
N LEU A 141 22.88 10.06 16.78
CA LEU A 141 22.60 11.01 15.71
C LEU A 141 21.16 11.02 15.17
N VAL A 142 20.35 10.00 15.39
CA VAL A 142 18.94 10.03 14.92
C VAL A 142 18.01 9.34 15.91
N ASN A 143 17.23 10.12 16.63
CA ASN A 143 16.10 9.60 17.41
C ASN A 143 14.83 9.70 16.56
N THR A 144 14.42 8.61 15.93
CA THR A 144 13.22 8.57 15.09
C THR A 144 12.01 8.19 15.95
N LYS A 145 11.11 9.15 16.17
CA LYS A 145 9.82 8.91 16.81
C LYS A 145 8.72 8.87 15.74
N LEU A 146 8.11 7.73 15.55
CA LEU A 146 6.96 7.57 14.65
C LEU A 146 5.69 8.05 15.37
N LEU A 147 5.06 9.12 14.85
CA LEU A 147 3.93 9.77 15.52
C LEU A 147 2.56 9.18 15.14
N TYR A 148 2.32 8.86 13.87
CA TYR A 148 0.98 8.53 13.38
C TYR A 148 0.74 7.04 13.13
N ASN A 149 1.79 6.25 12.95
CA ASN A 149 1.71 4.80 12.77
C ASN A 149 2.91 4.14 13.43
N PRO A 150 3.00 4.14 14.78
CA PRO A 150 4.17 3.61 15.49
C PRO A 150 4.34 2.10 15.29
N GLN A 151 3.27 1.39 14.93
CA GLN A 151 3.30 -0.04 14.62
C GLN A 151 3.60 -0.33 13.15
N MET A 152 3.80 0.72 12.32
CA MET A 152 4.07 0.66 10.88
C MET A 152 3.14 -0.29 10.12
N LYS A 153 1.87 -0.35 10.51
CA LYS A 153 0.86 -1.19 9.85
C LYS A 153 0.55 -0.65 8.47
N SER A 154 0.71 -1.48 7.46
CA SER A 154 0.43 -1.16 6.06
C SER A 154 -1.02 -0.76 5.81
N ALA A 155 -1.96 -1.24 6.60
CA ALA A 155 -3.38 -0.92 6.49
C ALA A 155 -3.66 0.60 6.56
N TYR A 156 -2.92 1.37 7.36
CA TYR A 156 -3.10 2.83 7.47
C TYR A 156 -2.77 3.58 6.17
N ASN A 157 -1.92 3.00 5.33
CA ASN A 157 -1.53 3.58 4.05
C ASN A 157 -2.35 3.00 2.89
N PHE A 158 -2.59 1.70 2.92
CA PHE A 158 -3.25 0.97 1.83
C PHE A 158 -4.76 1.24 1.77
N VAL A 159 -5.45 1.25 2.92
CA VAL A 159 -6.91 1.41 2.96
C VAL A 159 -7.36 2.75 2.38
N PRO A 160 -6.79 3.91 2.77
CA PRO A 160 -7.17 5.19 2.17
C PRO A 160 -6.87 5.28 0.67
N ALA A 161 -5.74 4.71 0.21
CA ALA A 161 -5.37 4.70 -1.19
C ALA A 161 -6.37 3.90 -2.04
N ILE A 162 -6.75 2.70 -1.57
CA ILE A 162 -7.77 1.88 -2.23
C ILE A 162 -9.14 2.57 -2.20
N MET A 163 -9.52 3.19 -1.08
CA MET A 163 -10.76 3.96 -1.00
C MET A 163 -10.81 5.06 -2.05
N GLY A 164 -9.75 5.86 -2.18
CA GLY A 164 -9.68 6.93 -3.19
C GLY A 164 -9.81 6.38 -4.61
N THR A 165 -9.12 5.31 -4.91
CA THR A 165 -9.17 4.66 -6.24
C THR A 165 -10.55 4.09 -6.54
N LEU A 166 -11.18 3.40 -5.58
CA LEU A 166 -12.51 2.84 -5.74
C LEU A 166 -13.57 3.93 -5.91
N LEU A 167 -13.51 5.01 -5.13
CA LEU A 167 -14.42 6.13 -5.27
C LEU A 167 -14.28 6.77 -6.67
N MET A 168 -13.06 6.98 -7.15
CA MET A 168 -12.82 7.51 -8.49
C MET A 168 -13.43 6.62 -9.58
N LEU A 169 -13.22 5.30 -9.51
CA LEU A 169 -13.77 4.34 -10.48
C LEU A 169 -15.30 4.30 -10.43
N VAL A 170 -15.89 4.29 -9.24
CA VAL A 170 -17.34 4.26 -9.05
C VAL A 170 -17.97 5.55 -9.59
N CYS A 171 -17.42 6.72 -9.29
CA CYS A 171 -17.91 8.00 -9.79
C CYS A 171 -17.84 8.07 -11.31
N ALA A 172 -16.72 7.65 -11.92
CA ALA A 172 -16.57 7.62 -13.37
C ALA A 172 -17.59 6.68 -14.05
N MET A 173 -17.78 5.49 -13.48
CA MET A 173 -18.73 4.49 -13.97
C MET A 173 -20.18 4.97 -13.86
N MET A 174 -20.55 5.58 -12.72
CA MET A 174 -21.89 6.10 -12.50
C MET A 174 -22.23 7.26 -13.42
N THR A 175 -21.28 8.17 -13.62
CA THR A 175 -21.44 9.28 -14.56
C THR A 175 -21.67 8.75 -15.98
N SER A 176 -20.89 7.77 -16.40
CA SER A 176 -21.01 7.13 -17.71
C SER A 176 -22.37 6.44 -17.89
N ILE A 177 -22.79 5.64 -16.90
CA ILE A 177 -24.09 4.94 -16.94
C ILE A 177 -25.26 5.96 -16.99
N SER A 178 -25.17 7.04 -16.22
CA SER A 178 -26.20 8.08 -16.22
C SER A 178 -26.36 8.74 -17.59
N ILE A 179 -25.25 9.03 -18.28
CA ILE A 179 -25.27 9.61 -19.64
C ILE A 179 -25.84 8.63 -20.65
N VAL A 180 -25.40 7.36 -20.63
CA VAL A 180 -25.88 6.32 -21.54
C VAL A 180 -27.38 6.09 -21.38
N ARG A 181 -27.85 5.99 -20.14
CA ARG A 181 -29.27 5.78 -19.83
C ARG A 181 -30.17 6.92 -20.32
N GLU A 182 -29.69 8.18 -20.29
CA GLU A 182 -30.42 9.30 -20.88
C GLU A 182 -30.45 9.24 -22.41
N LYS A 183 -29.37 8.79 -23.02
CA LYS A 183 -29.33 8.58 -24.47
C LYS A 183 -30.32 7.49 -24.90
N GLU A 184 -30.33 6.34 -24.20
CA GLU A 184 -31.24 5.23 -24.49
C GLU A 184 -32.72 5.58 -24.32
N ARG A 185 -33.02 6.44 -23.34
CA ARG A 185 -34.41 6.90 -23.07
C ARG A 185 -34.86 8.03 -23.97
N GLY A 186 -34.02 8.53 -24.88
CA GLY A 186 -34.32 9.66 -25.74
C GLY A 186 -34.41 11.02 -25.04
N THR A 187 -34.15 11.07 -23.73
CA THR A 187 -34.20 12.32 -22.96
C THR A 187 -33.02 13.24 -23.25
N MET A 188 -31.94 12.70 -23.85
CA MET A 188 -30.77 13.47 -24.24
C MET A 188 -31.10 14.55 -25.28
N GLU A 189 -31.99 14.25 -26.24
CA GLU A 189 -32.42 15.24 -27.26
C GLU A 189 -33.17 16.39 -26.64
N VAL A 190 -34.03 16.11 -25.64
CA VAL A 190 -34.77 17.15 -24.90
C VAL A 190 -33.80 18.02 -24.09
N LEU A 191 -32.74 17.44 -23.54
CA LEU A 191 -31.72 18.20 -22.82
C LEU A 191 -30.89 19.10 -23.74
N LEU A 192 -30.58 18.65 -24.94
CA LEU A 192 -29.83 19.43 -25.93
C LEU A 192 -30.61 20.63 -26.49
N VAL A 193 -31.94 20.52 -26.57
CA VAL A 193 -32.82 21.62 -27.03
C VAL A 193 -33.15 22.59 -25.87
N SER A 194 -32.84 22.20 -24.62
CA SER A 194 -33.08 23.04 -23.46
C SER A 194 -32.14 24.29 -23.42
N PRO A 195 -32.54 25.42 -22.86
CA PRO A 195 -31.68 26.61 -22.76
C PRO A 195 -30.53 26.44 -21.76
N VAL A 196 -30.29 25.26 -21.25
CA VAL A 196 -29.22 24.94 -20.27
C VAL A 196 -27.92 24.62 -21.01
N ARG A 197 -26.83 25.27 -20.60
CA ARG A 197 -25.51 25.00 -21.19
C ARG A 197 -25.09 23.55 -20.96
N PRO A 198 -24.61 22.83 -21.99
CA PRO A 198 -24.24 21.40 -21.88
C PRO A 198 -23.23 21.12 -20.74
N ILE A 199 -22.31 22.06 -20.48
CA ILE A 199 -21.32 21.93 -19.41
C ILE A 199 -21.96 21.87 -18.01
N LEU A 200 -23.08 22.59 -17.78
CA LEU A 200 -23.81 22.55 -16.52
C LEU A 200 -24.51 21.20 -16.31
N ILE A 201 -24.93 20.54 -17.40
CA ILE A 201 -25.50 19.20 -17.34
C ILE A 201 -24.44 18.18 -16.92
N VAL A 202 -23.25 18.26 -17.52
CA VAL A 202 -22.13 17.38 -17.15
C VAL A 202 -21.70 17.58 -15.72
N ILE A 203 -21.50 18.84 -15.29
CA ILE A 203 -21.10 19.16 -13.91
C ILE A 203 -22.15 18.65 -12.91
N ALA A 204 -23.45 18.84 -13.20
CA ALA A 204 -24.51 18.36 -12.32
C ALA A 204 -24.60 16.83 -12.20
N LYS A 205 -23.99 16.08 -13.12
CA LYS A 205 -23.89 14.61 -13.07
C LYS A 205 -22.65 14.12 -12.35
N VAL A 206 -21.64 14.95 -12.23
CA VAL A 206 -20.39 14.64 -11.52
C VAL A 206 -20.50 14.93 -10.02
N ILE A 207 -21.37 15.86 -9.65
CA ILE A 207 -21.65 16.20 -8.24
C ILE A 207 -22.63 15.20 -7.62
#